data_e1ee55b384b6cb84e51daf77fcbf51d9
#
_entry.id   e1ee55b384b6cb84e51daf77fcbf51d9
#
_cell.length_a   1.000
_cell.length_b   1.000
_cell.length_c   1.000
_cell.angle_alpha   90.00
_cell.angle_beta   90.00
_cell.angle_gamma   90.00
#
_symmetry.space_group_name_H-M   'P 1'
#
loop_
_entity.id
_entity.type
_entity.pdbx_description
1 polymer ?
#
loop_
_entity_poly.entity_id
_entity_poly.type
_entity_poly.pdbx_seq_one_letter_code
_entity_poly.pdbx_strand_id
1 'polypeptide(L)'
;MQWSLVGSEMCIRDSSDISLVEKRKVKNTGIIVITSDRGFAGSFNSSVIRLAEKEIEKIGKNSVQLFCLGKKASEYFSKRDFNVKETYFDFWKDMNYDTASNISASFINSFENNEIDEVHVIYNRFKTLASQDLIMEKVLPVDFTADYNATNYNYDYEPGQKEIVSTLIPKHINVQMWQQLLESYSSEEAARMIAMDNATENAKEIIKELKLEFNKARQAAITTEMLEIVGGAEALVD
;
A
#
# COMPACT_ATOMS: atom_id res chain seq x y z
N MET A 1 16.54 -45.18 -22.18
CA MET A 1 15.53 -44.58 -21.27
C MET A 1 15.66 -43.06 -21.30
N GLN A 2 15.02 -42.43 -22.26
CA GLN A 2 15.18 -40.95 -22.49
C GLN A 2 13.84 -40.31 -22.86
N TRP A 3 12.75 -40.75 -22.23
CA TRP A 3 11.37 -40.36 -22.59
C TRP A 3 10.64 -39.59 -21.48
N SER A 4 11.29 -39.29 -20.34
CA SER A 4 10.59 -38.63 -19.22
C SER A 4 10.79 -37.09 -19.12
N LEU A 5 11.67 -36.53 -19.95
CA LEU A 5 11.94 -35.05 -19.93
C LEU A 5 11.07 -34.28 -20.93
N VAL A 6 10.41 -34.94 -21.85
CA VAL A 6 9.64 -34.28 -22.92
C VAL A 6 8.29 -33.74 -22.39
N GLY A 7 7.71 -34.37 -21.36
CA GLY A 7 6.38 -33.96 -20.85
C GLY A 7 6.36 -32.67 -20.05
N SER A 8 7.41 -32.39 -19.27
CA SER A 8 7.45 -31.17 -18.43
C SER A 8 7.82 -29.90 -19.20
N GLU A 9 8.73 -30.02 -20.19
CA GLU A 9 9.06 -28.92 -21.11
C GLU A 9 7.91 -28.59 -22.06
N MET A 10 7.08 -29.58 -22.43
CA MET A 10 5.92 -29.36 -23.29
C MET A 10 4.81 -28.56 -22.59
N CYS A 11 4.57 -28.79 -21.30
CA CYS A 11 3.60 -28.02 -20.53
C CYS A 11 4.01 -26.54 -20.35
N ILE A 12 5.29 -26.26 -20.23
CA ILE A 12 5.84 -24.88 -20.14
C ILE A 12 5.81 -24.21 -21.53
N ARG A 13 6.03 -24.99 -22.59
CA ARG A 13 6.08 -24.46 -23.96
C ARG A 13 4.70 -24.09 -24.50
N ASP A 14 3.65 -24.81 -24.10
CA ASP A 14 2.26 -24.53 -24.51
C ASP A 14 1.64 -23.36 -23.73
N SER A 15 2.18 -23.02 -22.54
CA SER A 15 1.77 -21.82 -21.79
C SER A 15 2.42 -20.52 -22.31
N SER A 16 3.47 -20.62 -23.17
CA SER A 16 4.14 -19.46 -23.78
C SER A 16 3.25 -18.65 -24.75
N ASP A 17 2.12 -19.19 -25.15
CA ASP A 17 1.12 -18.49 -25.96
C ASP A 17 0.19 -17.58 -25.13
N ILE A 18 0.35 -17.53 -23.80
CA ILE A 18 -0.43 -16.66 -22.93
C ILE A 18 0.41 -15.44 -22.59
N SER A 19 0.00 -14.27 -23.08
CA SER A 19 0.75 -13.02 -22.96
C SER A 19 1.17 -12.67 -21.52
N LEU A 20 0.32 -13.02 -20.53
CA LEU A 20 0.54 -12.70 -19.10
C LEU A 20 1.63 -13.52 -18.40
N VAL A 21 2.16 -14.55 -19.05
CA VAL A 21 3.23 -15.43 -18.53
C VAL A 21 4.56 -15.17 -19.25
N GLU A 22 4.49 -14.53 -20.40
CA GLU A 22 5.64 -14.33 -21.28
C GLU A 22 6.68 -13.42 -20.62
N LYS A 23 7.88 -13.94 -20.37
CA LYS A 23 9.01 -13.15 -19.88
C LYS A 23 9.66 -12.40 -21.04
N ARG A 24 9.53 -11.06 -21.00
CA ARG A 24 10.09 -10.16 -21.99
C ARG A 24 11.34 -9.47 -21.44
N LYS A 25 12.12 -8.87 -22.34
CA LYS A 25 13.20 -7.98 -21.90
C LYS A 25 12.58 -6.71 -21.35
N VAL A 26 12.75 -6.48 -20.05
CA VAL A 26 12.18 -5.34 -19.34
C VAL A 26 12.76 -4.03 -19.88
N LYS A 27 11.89 -3.19 -20.44
CA LYS A 27 12.18 -1.81 -20.84
C LYS A 27 11.34 -0.84 -20.00
N ASN A 28 10.06 -1.16 -19.85
CA ASN A 28 9.11 -0.35 -19.11
C ASN A 28 8.52 -1.16 -17.95
N THR A 29 8.54 -0.59 -16.76
CA THR A 29 8.01 -1.22 -15.54
C THR A 29 6.77 -0.47 -15.07
N GLY A 30 5.69 -1.19 -14.82
CA GLY A 30 4.52 -0.68 -14.12
C GLY A 30 4.71 -0.81 -12.61
N ILE A 31 4.51 0.25 -11.86
CA ILE A 31 4.52 0.20 -10.40
C ILE A 31 3.18 0.67 -9.87
N ILE A 32 2.50 -0.21 -9.18
CA ILE A 32 1.24 0.07 -8.49
C ILE A 32 1.59 0.44 -7.05
N VAL A 33 1.17 1.63 -6.63
CA VAL A 33 1.48 2.18 -5.30
C VAL A 33 0.18 2.30 -4.51
N ILE A 34 0.02 1.49 -3.46
CA ILE A 34 -1.19 1.47 -2.65
C ILE A 34 -0.99 2.33 -1.40
N THR A 35 -1.74 3.43 -1.31
CA THR A 35 -1.77 4.36 -0.18
C THR A 35 -3.20 4.66 0.25
N SER A 36 -3.37 5.37 1.34
CA SER A 36 -4.69 5.80 1.80
C SER A 36 -5.13 7.12 1.16
N ASP A 37 -6.43 7.39 1.24
CA ASP A 37 -7.00 8.70 0.92
C ASP A 37 -6.86 9.68 2.09
N ARG A 38 -6.84 9.17 3.31
CA ARG A 38 -6.82 9.94 4.56
C ARG A 38 -5.40 10.04 5.12
N GLY A 39 -5.21 11.00 6.03
CA GLY A 39 -4.01 11.10 6.85
C GLY A 39 -4.15 10.41 8.21
N PHE A 40 -3.27 10.78 9.13
CA PHE A 40 -3.25 10.33 10.53
C PHE A 40 -3.03 8.83 10.75
N ALA A 41 -2.42 8.16 9.79
CA ALA A 41 -2.03 6.75 9.88
C ALA A 41 -0.51 6.58 10.13
N GLY A 42 0.10 7.45 10.92
CA GLY A 42 1.54 7.42 11.23
C GLY A 42 2.41 7.46 9.96
N SER A 43 3.35 6.53 9.84
CA SER A 43 4.27 6.42 8.70
C SER A 43 3.72 5.60 7.53
N PHE A 44 2.49 5.11 7.59
CA PHE A 44 1.89 4.21 6.59
C PHE A 44 2.08 4.71 5.15
N ASN A 45 1.64 5.93 4.85
CA ASN A 45 1.75 6.49 3.50
C ASN A 45 3.20 6.86 3.12
N SER A 46 3.93 7.46 4.04
CA SER A 46 5.29 7.94 3.77
C SER A 46 6.28 6.81 3.53
N SER A 47 6.10 5.66 4.17
CA SER A 47 6.95 4.48 3.95
C SER A 47 6.76 3.89 2.56
N VAL A 48 5.51 3.73 2.10
CA VAL A 48 5.17 3.25 0.76
C VAL A 48 5.71 4.19 -0.32
N ILE A 49 5.48 5.49 -0.18
CA ILE A 49 5.95 6.50 -1.14
C ILE A 49 7.48 6.50 -1.23
N ARG A 50 8.18 6.45 -0.09
CA ARG A 50 9.64 6.42 -0.05
C ARG A 50 10.22 5.16 -0.71
N LEU A 51 9.59 3.99 -0.49
CA LEU A 51 10.01 2.76 -1.18
C LEU A 51 9.79 2.88 -2.68
N ALA A 52 8.63 3.38 -3.10
CA ALA A 52 8.32 3.59 -4.51
C ALA A 52 9.35 4.53 -5.17
N GLU A 53 9.68 5.68 -4.55
CA GLU A 53 10.72 6.58 -5.07
C GLU A 53 12.06 5.87 -5.23
N LYS A 54 12.50 5.14 -4.21
CA LYS A 54 13.76 4.40 -4.24
C LYS A 54 13.81 3.39 -5.38
N GLU A 55 12.72 2.67 -5.64
CA GLU A 55 12.68 1.71 -6.74
C GLU A 55 12.59 2.40 -8.10
N ILE A 56 11.85 3.51 -8.22
CA ILE A 56 11.81 4.33 -9.43
C ILE A 56 13.19 4.90 -9.78
N GLU A 57 13.95 5.35 -8.77
CA GLU A 57 15.32 5.86 -8.98
C GLU A 57 16.26 4.77 -9.49
N LYS A 58 16.12 3.53 -9.03
CA LYS A 58 16.93 2.39 -9.51
C LYS A 58 16.63 2.01 -10.96
N ILE A 59 15.35 2.02 -11.34
CA ILE A 59 14.90 1.64 -12.68
C ILE A 59 15.11 2.79 -13.67
N GLY A 60 14.89 4.02 -13.23
CA GLY A 60 14.91 5.24 -14.02
C GLY A 60 13.50 5.78 -14.30
N LYS A 61 13.28 7.07 -14.03
CA LYS A 61 11.96 7.71 -14.11
C LYS A 61 11.24 7.52 -15.45
N ASN A 62 12.00 7.54 -16.56
CA ASN A 62 11.42 7.46 -17.90
C ASN A 62 10.94 6.05 -18.27
N SER A 63 11.41 5.03 -17.56
CA SER A 63 11.08 3.62 -17.80
C SER A 63 10.01 3.11 -16.83
N VAL A 64 9.42 3.98 -16.02
CA VAL A 64 8.41 3.59 -15.03
C VAL A 64 7.09 4.27 -15.33
N GLN A 65 6.01 3.48 -15.32
CA GLN A 65 4.62 3.96 -15.34
C GLN A 65 3.98 3.69 -13.99
N LEU A 66 3.39 4.71 -13.37
CA LEU A 66 2.80 4.62 -12.04
C LEU A 66 1.28 4.48 -12.12
N PHE A 67 0.77 3.55 -11.33
CA PHE A 67 -0.65 3.41 -11.03
C PHE A 67 -0.83 3.74 -9.55
N CYS A 68 -1.41 4.90 -9.26
CA CYS A 68 -1.54 5.38 -7.89
C CYS A 68 -2.91 5.02 -7.32
N LEU A 69 -2.94 4.15 -6.33
CA LEU A 69 -4.12 3.80 -5.57
C LEU A 69 -4.10 4.57 -4.24
N GLY A 70 -5.10 5.44 -4.06
CA GLY A 70 -5.20 6.35 -2.93
C GLY A 70 -4.68 7.76 -3.24
N LYS A 71 -5.33 8.72 -2.59
CA LYS A 71 -5.10 10.16 -2.80
C LYS A 71 -3.68 10.60 -2.45
N LYS A 72 -3.06 9.97 -1.42
CA LYS A 72 -1.73 10.39 -0.94
C LYS A 72 -0.63 10.09 -1.96
N ALA A 73 -0.65 8.93 -2.62
CA ALA A 73 0.28 8.62 -3.71
C ALA A 73 0.03 9.53 -4.92
N SER A 74 -1.24 9.68 -5.32
CA SER A 74 -1.61 10.53 -6.44
C SER A 74 -1.13 11.98 -6.25
N GLU A 75 -1.41 12.60 -5.11
CA GLU A 75 -0.97 13.98 -4.80
C GLU A 75 0.55 14.12 -4.78
N TYR A 76 1.25 13.09 -4.30
CA TYR A 76 2.71 13.13 -4.19
C TYR A 76 3.39 13.03 -5.55
N PHE A 77 3.05 12.03 -6.34
CA PHE A 77 3.72 11.74 -7.62
C PHE A 77 3.31 12.69 -8.73
N SER A 78 2.03 13.12 -8.78
CA SER A 78 1.57 14.09 -9.80
C SER A 78 2.22 15.47 -9.67
N LYS A 79 2.66 15.86 -8.45
CA LYS A 79 3.33 17.16 -8.21
C LYS A 79 4.84 17.14 -8.55
N ARG A 80 5.42 16.00 -8.85
CA ARG A 80 6.89 15.80 -8.98
C ARG A 80 7.32 15.26 -10.34
N ASP A 81 6.52 15.48 -11.37
CA ASP A 81 6.81 15.08 -12.76
C ASP A 81 7.16 13.58 -12.92
N PHE A 82 6.48 12.72 -12.17
CA PHE A 82 6.51 11.29 -12.40
C PHE A 82 5.46 10.92 -13.46
N ASN A 83 5.73 9.87 -14.23
CA ASN A 83 4.80 9.38 -15.23
C ASN A 83 3.65 8.59 -14.57
N VAL A 84 2.63 9.32 -14.09
CA VAL A 84 1.43 8.73 -13.51
C VAL A 84 0.45 8.44 -14.63
N LYS A 85 0.20 7.16 -14.88
CA LYS A 85 -0.72 6.70 -15.91
C LYS A 85 -2.17 6.77 -15.46
N GLU A 86 -2.45 6.24 -14.27
CA GLU A 86 -3.80 6.20 -13.71
C GLU A 86 -3.80 6.47 -12.21
N THR A 87 -4.91 7.00 -11.74
CA THR A 87 -5.14 7.31 -10.33
C THR A 87 -6.51 6.83 -9.90
N TYR A 88 -6.56 6.10 -8.78
CA TYR A 88 -7.78 5.61 -8.17
C TYR A 88 -7.86 6.12 -6.73
N PHE A 89 -8.97 6.77 -6.38
CA PHE A 89 -9.21 7.28 -5.02
C PHE A 89 -10.71 7.24 -4.70
N ASP A 90 -11.07 7.46 -3.43
CA ASP A 90 -12.45 7.43 -2.91
C ASP A 90 -13.17 6.07 -3.04
N PHE A 91 -12.46 4.99 -3.37
CA PHE A 91 -13.03 3.64 -3.51
C PHE A 91 -12.99 2.81 -2.21
N TRP A 92 -12.27 3.26 -1.19
CA TRP A 92 -12.06 2.50 0.05
C TRP A 92 -13.32 2.22 0.85
N LYS A 93 -14.36 3.07 0.72
CA LYS A 93 -15.63 2.90 1.44
C LYS A 93 -16.50 1.79 0.86
N ASP A 94 -16.49 1.69 -0.46
CA ASP A 94 -17.32 0.74 -1.22
C ASP A 94 -16.44 -0.30 -1.93
N MET A 95 -15.27 -0.59 -1.32
CA MET A 95 -14.30 -1.53 -1.87
C MET A 95 -14.90 -2.93 -1.97
N ASN A 96 -14.94 -3.47 -3.18
CA ASN A 96 -15.41 -4.80 -3.50
C ASN A 96 -14.48 -5.50 -4.50
N TYR A 97 -14.76 -6.74 -4.79
CA TYR A 97 -13.97 -7.52 -5.75
C TYR A 97 -13.99 -6.91 -7.16
N ASP A 98 -15.10 -6.33 -7.57
CA ASP A 98 -15.23 -5.69 -8.88
C ASP A 98 -14.31 -4.47 -9.00
N THR A 99 -14.12 -3.72 -7.91
CA THR A 99 -13.13 -2.63 -7.86
C THR A 99 -11.71 -3.15 -8.11
N ALA A 100 -11.32 -4.25 -7.45
CA ALA A 100 -10.01 -4.87 -7.67
C ALA A 100 -9.87 -5.39 -9.11
N SER A 101 -10.92 -6.00 -9.65
CA SER A 101 -10.95 -6.49 -11.03
C SER A 101 -10.78 -5.36 -12.05
N ASN A 102 -11.44 -4.22 -11.85
CA ASN A 102 -11.32 -3.04 -12.73
C ASN A 102 -9.91 -2.46 -12.70
N ILE A 103 -9.30 -2.36 -11.50
CA ILE A 103 -7.90 -1.92 -11.36
C ILE A 103 -6.97 -2.90 -12.07
N SER A 104 -7.19 -4.21 -11.87
CA SER A 104 -6.38 -5.25 -12.51
C SER A 104 -6.49 -5.19 -14.04
N ALA A 105 -7.68 -4.99 -14.58
CA ALA A 105 -7.90 -4.90 -16.02
C ALA A 105 -7.08 -3.77 -16.66
N SER A 106 -6.89 -2.64 -15.98
CA SER A 106 -6.11 -1.53 -16.50
C SER A 106 -4.64 -1.89 -16.72
N PHE A 107 -3.95 -2.44 -15.72
CA PHE A 107 -2.54 -2.79 -15.89
C PHE A 107 -2.35 -4.08 -16.71
N ILE A 108 -3.31 -5.02 -16.71
CA ILE A 108 -3.31 -6.19 -17.61
C ILE A 108 -3.36 -5.71 -19.06
N ASN A 109 -4.29 -4.83 -19.41
CA ASN A 109 -4.38 -4.26 -20.75
C ASN A 109 -3.07 -3.53 -21.15
N SER A 110 -2.46 -2.80 -20.25
CA SER A 110 -1.18 -2.12 -20.51
C SER A 110 -0.05 -3.10 -20.77
N PHE A 111 -0.05 -4.23 -20.06
CA PHE A 111 0.92 -5.31 -20.26
C PHE A 111 0.70 -6.04 -21.58
N GLU A 112 -0.54 -6.36 -21.93
CA GLU A 112 -0.90 -7.03 -23.20
C GLU A 112 -0.62 -6.15 -24.42
N ASN A 113 -0.81 -4.82 -24.29
CA ASN A 113 -0.48 -3.84 -25.32
C ASN A 113 1.02 -3.55 -25.45
N ASN A 114 1.90 -4.25 -24.70
CA ASN A 114 3.34 -4.05 -24.67
C ASN A 114 3.77 -2.62 -24.25
N GLU A 115 2.95 -1.91 -23.48
CA GLU A 115 3.30 -0.61 -22.90
C GLU A 115 4.18 -0.76 -21.67
N ILE A 116 3.99 -1.87 -20.93
CA ILE A 116 4.77 -2.27 -19.75
C ILE A 116 5.16 -3.75 -19.88
N ASP A 117 6.36 -4.08 -19.44
CA ASP A 117 6.94 -5.45 -19.55
C ASP A 117 6.94 -6.18 -18.20
N GLU A 118 6.79 -5.45 -17.11
CA GLU A 118 6.78 -5.99 -15.75
C GLU A 118 5.88 -5.12 -14.86
N VAL A 119 5.16 -5.75 -13.92
CA VAL A 119 4.29 -5.04 -12.98
C VAL A 119 4.62 -5.45 -11.56
N HIS A 120 4.86 -4.45 -10.71
CA HIS A 120 5.09 -4.60 -9.29
C HIS A 120 4.03 -3.83 -8.48
N VAL A 121 3.67 -4.37 -7.33
CA VAL A 121 2.77 -3.73 -6.36
C VAL A 121 3.54 -3.43 -5.09
N ILE A 122 3.46 -2.19 -4.63
CA ILE A 122 4.05 -1.73 -3.37
C ILE A 122 2.92 -1.45 -2.39
N TYR A 123 2.92 -2.16 -1.28
CA TYR A 123 1.88 -2.04 -0.26
C TYR A 123 2.38 -2.45 1.14
N ASN A 124 1.61 -2.15 2.16
CA ASN A 124 1.87 -2.61 3.52
C ASN A 124 1.08 -3.89 3.79
N ARG A 125 1.80 -5.00 3.96
CA ARG A 125 1.22 -6.28 4.37
C ARG A 125 0.90 -6.24 5.85
N PHE A 126 -0.31 -6.63 6.20
CA PHE A 126 -0.73 -6.75 7.59
C PHE A 126 -0.08 -7.96 8.25
N LYS A 127 0.59 -7.75 9.39
CA LYS A 127 1.18 -8.82 10.19
C LYS A 127 0.55 -8.88 11.58
N THR A 128 0.58 -7.76 12.28
CA THR A 128 -0.09 -7.55 13.57
C THR A 128 -0.53 -6.10 13.67
N LEU A 129 -1.35 -5.76 14.66
CA LEU A 129 -1.76 -4.38 14.90
C LEU A 129 -0.55 -3.44 15.05
N ALA A 130 0.51 -3.90 15.70
CA ALA A 130 1.70 -3.09 15.94
C ALA A 130 2.78 -3.17 14.84
N SER A 131 2.70 -4.15 13.95
CA SER A 131 3.74 -4.42 12.94
C SER A 131 3.14 -4.65 11.58
N GLN A 132 3.65 -3.92 10.60
CA GLN A 132 3.29 -4.03 9.19
C GLN A 132 4.57 -4.21 8.38
N ASP A 133 4.53 -5.09 7.41
CA ASP A 133 5.67 -5.35 6.52
C ASP A 133 5.46 -4.57 5.21
N LEU A 134 6.34 -3.62 4.94
CA LEU A 134 6.36 -2.90 3.67
C LEU A 134 7.03 -3.78 2.62
N ILE A 135 6.29 -4.15 1.59
CA ILE A 135 6.76 -5.07 0.56
C ILE A 135 6.53 -4.52 -0.85
N MET A 136 7.37 -4.99 -1.75
CA MET A 136 7.20 -4.87 -3.18
C MET A 136 7.08 -6.28 -3.75
N GLU A 137 5.99 -6.57 -4.42
CA GLU A 137 5.67 -7.88 -4.95
C GLU A 137 5.47 -7.80 -6.45
N LYS A 138 6.05 -8.73 -7.18
CA LYS A 138 5.86 -8.84 -8.62
C LYS A 138 4.55 -9.54 -8.91
N VAL A 139 3.74 -8.94 -9.79
CA VAL A 139 2.44 -9.48 -10.21
C VAL A 139 2.50 -9.97 -11.65
N LEU A 140 3.16 -9.25 -12.54
CA LEU A 140 3.33 -9.64 -13.94
C LEU A 140 4.79 -9.55 -14.37
N PRO A 141 5.24 -10.47 -15.26
CA PRO A 141 4.58 -11.70 -15.67
C PRO A 141 4.40 -12.67 -14.51
N VAL A 142 3.36 -13.51 -14.56
CA VAL A 142 3.09 -14.54 -13.54
C VAL A 142 4.18 -15.59 -13.60
N ASP A 143 4.90 -15.78 -12.48
CA ASP A 143 5.92 -16.82 -12.36
C ASP A 143 5.29 -18.11 -11.84
N PHE A 144 5.22 -19.12 -12.69
CA PHE A 144 4.91 -20.46 -12.23
C PHE A 144 6.19 -21.12 -11.69
N THR A 145 6.41 -21.03 -10.38
CA THR A 145 7.36 -21.92 -9.72
C THR A 145 6.70 -23.30 -9.62
N ALA A 146 6.99 -24.16 -10.57
CA ALA A 146 6.58 -25.56 -10.45
C ALA A 146 7.29 -26.12 -9.21
N ASP A 147 6.54 -26.49 -8.19
CA ASP A 147 7.04 -27.33 -7.12
C ASP A 147 7.38 -28.69 -7.74
N TYR A 148 8.66 -28.91 -8.03
CA TYR A 148 9.17 -30.15 -8.65
C TYR A 148 8.90 -31.41 -7.82
N ASN A 149 8.34 -31.28 -6.63
CA ASN A 149 7.91 -32.40 -5.77
C ASN A 149 6.43 -32.77 -5.93
N ALA A 150 5.68 -32.06 -6.78
CA ALA A 150 4.33 -32.49 -7.11
C ALA A 150 4.42 -33.76 -7.95
N THR A 151 3.96 -34.85 -7.40
CA THR A 151 3.76 -36.11 -8.12
C THR A 151 3.10 -35.80 -9.46
N ASN A 152 3.71 -36.27 -10.56
CA ASN A 152 3.18 -36.12 -11.92
C ASN A 152 1.82 -36.83 -12.03
N TYR A 153 0.76 -36.13 -11.60
CA TYR A 153 -0.59 -36.56 -11.95
C TYR A 153 -0.89 -36.04 -13.35
N ASN A 154 -1.15 -36.96 -14.28
CA ASN A 154 -1.75 -36.59 -15.55
C ASN A 154 -3.20 -36.20 -15.27
N TYR A 155 -3.48 -34.89 -15.26
CA TYR A 155 -4.84 -34.36 -15.22
C TYR A 155 -5.42 -34.34 -16.64
N ASP A 156 -6.63 -34.84 -16.78
CA ASP A 156 -7.42 -34.61 -17.98
C ASP A 156 -8.08 -33.24 -17.88
N TYR A 157 -7.79 -32.37 -18.84
CA TYR A 157 -8.32 -31.01 -18.90
C TYR A 157 -9.52 -30.94 -19.82
N GLU A 158 -10.66 -30.49 -19.33
CA GLU A 158 -11.86 -30.23 -20.12
C GLU A 158 -12.33 -28.78 -19.92
N PRO A 159 -12.47 -27.97 -20.98
CA PRO A 159 -12.36 -28.29 -22.42
C PRO A 159 -10.93 -28.41 -22.95
N GLY A 160 -9.94 -27.82 -22.33
CA GLY A 160 -8.54 -27.89 -22.71
C GLY A 160 -7.64 -27.07 -21.77
N GLN A 161 -6.38 -27.52 -21.62
CA GLN A 161 -5.43 -26.86 -20.71
C GLN A 161 -5.26 -25.36 -21.02
N LYS A 162 -5.10 -24.99 -22.30
CA LYS A 162 -4.90 -23.61 -22.74
C LYS A 162 -6.10 -22.71 -22.38
N GLU A 163 -7.32 -23.19 -22.58
CA GLU A 163 -8.55 -22.47 -22.28
C GLU A 163 -8.73 -22.26 -20.77
N ILE A 164 -8.43 -23.27 -19.98
CA ILE A 164 -8.49 -23.20 -18.52
C ILE A 164 -7.47 -22.18 -18.00
N VAL A 165 -6.21 -22.28 -18.45
CA VAL A 165 -5.12 -21.40 -17.98
C VAL A 165 -5.38 -19.95 -18.40
N SER A 166 -5.84 -19.70 -19.62
CA SER A 166 -6.21 -18.35 -20.08
C SER A 166 -7.33 -17.69 -19.25
N THR A 167 -8.23 -18.50 -18.69
CA THR A 167 -9.31 -18.03 -17.82
C THR A 167 -8.85 -17.88 -16.37
N LEU A 168 -7.96 -18.75 -15.89
CA LEU A 168 -7.53 -18.75 -14.50
C LEU A 168 -6.51 -17.66 -14.17
N ILE A 169 -5.58 -17.35 -15.10
CA ILE A 169 -4.53 -16.36 -14.85
C ILE A 169 -5.12 -14.97 -14.54
N PRO A 170 -6.03 -14.40 -15.34
CA PRO A 170 -6.65 -13.13 -15.00
C PRO A 170 -7.41 -13.17 -13.67
N LYS A 171 -8.10 -14.27 -13.38
CA LYS A 171 -8.78 -14.46 -12.08
C LYS A 171 -7.79 -14.50 -10.93
N HIS A 172 -6.66 -15.16 -11.08
CA HIS A 172 -5.60 -15.22 -10.07
C HIS A 172 -5.06 -13.81 -9.78
N ILE A 173 -4.75 -13.03 -10.81
CA ILE A 173 -4.28 -11.64 -10.68
C ILE A 173 -5.33 -10.78 -9.96
N ASN A 174 -6.61 -10.92 -10.30
CA ASN A 174 -7.69 -10.19 -9.64
C ASN A 174 -7.81 -10.55 -8.16
N VAL A 175 -7.69 -11.82 -7.81
CA VAL A 175 -7.71 -12.29 -6.41
C VAL A 175 -6.48 -11.79 -5.64
N GLN A 176 -5.30 -11.84 -6.26
CA GLN A 176 -4.07 -11.32 -5.68
C GLN A 176 -4.17 -9.81 -5.40
N MET A 177 -4.65 -9.03 -6.37
CA MET A 177 -4.89 -7.60 -6.19
C MET A 177 -5.91 -7.34 -5.08
N TRP A 178 -7.01 -8.09 -5.05
CA TRP A 178 -8.01 -8.00 -4.00
C TRP A 178 -7.42 -8.26 -2.62
N GLN A 179 -6.60 -9.30 -2.47
CA GLN A 179 -5.89 -9.60 -1.23
C GLN A 179 -4.97 -8.44 -0.81
N GLN A 180 -4.17 -7.91 -1.74
CA GLN A 180 -3.23 -6.80 -1.49
C GLN A 180 -3.96 -5.53 -1.04
N LEU A 181 -5.12 -5.23 -1.63
CA LEU A 181 -5.98 -4.12 -1.19
C LEU A 181 -6.51 -4.33 0.22
N LEU A 182 -7.02 -5.52 0.55
CA LEU A 182 -7.53 -5.84 1.89
C LEU A 182 -6.43 -5.79 2.95
N GLU A 183 -5.25 -6.32 2.65
CA GLU A 183 -4.10 -6.27 3.56
C GLU A 183 -3.63 -4.83 3.79
N SER A 184 -3.57 -4.02 2.74
CA SER A 184 -3.21 -2.61 2.84
C SER A 184 -4.24 -1.82 3.64
N TYR A 185 -5.53 -2.05 3.42
CA TYR A 185 -6.61 -1.41 4.17
C TYR A 185 -6.56 -1.77 5.65
N SER A 186 -6.38 -3.05 5.97
CA SER A 186 -6.25 -3.52 7.35
C SER A 186 -5.02 -2.91 8.04
N SER A 187 -3.92 -2.79 7.31
CA SER A 187 -2.69 -2.14 7.78
C SER A 187 -2.87 -0.65 8.02
N GLU A 188 -3.62 0.04 7.16
CA GLU A 188 -3.96 1.46 7.31
C GLU A 188 -4.76 1.71 8.59
N GLU A 189 -5.83 0.94 8.81
CA GLU A 189 -6.69 1.10 9.99
C GLU A 189 -5.92 0.77 11.29
N ALA A 190 -5.09 -0.25 11.29
CA ALA A 190 -4.22 -0.58 12.42
C ALA A 190 -3.21 0.55 12.72
N ALA A 191 -2.56 1.10 11.70
CA ALA A 191 -1.62 2.22 11.86
C ALA A 191 -2.33 3.48 12.37
N ARG A 192 -3.55 3.74 11.89
CA ARG A 192 -4.37 4.86 12.37
C ARG A 192 -4.77 4.68 13.82
N MET A 193 -5.20 3.49 14.22
CA MET A 193 -5.57 3.21 15.60
C MET A 193 -4.40 3.51 16.55
N ILE A 194 -3.21 3.00 16.26
CA ILE A 194 -2.02 3.26 17.08
C ILE A 194 -1.64 4.75 17.10
N ALA A 195 -1.71 5.41 15.95
CA ALA A 195 -1.41 6.85 15.87
C ALA A 195 -2.39 7.68 16.70
N MET A 196 -3.67 7.33 16.73
CA MET A 196 -4.69 8.01 17.53
C MET A 196 -4.55 7.72 19.02
N ASP A 197 -4.19 6.49 19.41
CA ASP A 197 -3.91 6.14 20.79
C ASP A 197 -2.72 6.96 21.33
N ASN A 198 -1.62 7.03 20.58
CA ASN A 198 -0.47 7.85 20.95
C ASN A 198 -0.83 9.36 21.03
N ALA A 199 -1.63 9.85 20.10
CA ALA A 199 -2.10 11.24 20.13
C ALA A 199 -2.97 11.52 21.35
N THR A 200 -3.80 10.57 21.75
CA THR A 200 -4.66 10.69 22.93
C THR A 200 -3.84 10.73 24.23
N GLU A 201 -2.82 9.88 24.35
CA GLU A 201 -1.91 9.90 25.51
C GLU A 201 -1.14 11.24 25.60
N ASN A 202 -0.55 11.69 24.48
CA ASN A 202 0.13 12.99 24.43
C ASN A 202 -0.80 14.15 24.81
N ALA A 203 -2.05 14.12 24.33
CA ALA A 203 -3.04 15.14 24.70
C ALA A 203 -3.36 15.14 26.20
N LYS A 204 -3.47 13.97 26.84
CA LYS A 204 -3.66 13.87 28.30
C LYS A 204 -2.50 14.45 29.08
N GLU A 205 -1.26 14.23 28.66
CA GLU A 205 -0.07 14.81 29.28
C GLU A 205 -0.08 16.33 29.19
N ILE A 206 -0.33 16.88 28.00
CA ILE A 206 -0.41 18.34 27.80
C ILE A 206 -1.52 18.94 28.67
N ILE A 207 -2.69 18.32 28.74
CA ILE A 207 -3.79 18.78 29.62
C ILE A 207 -3.36 18.81 31.09
N LYS A 208 -2.61 17.82 31.54
CA LYS A 208 -2.10 17.76 32.91
C LYS A 208 -1.13 18.89 33.19
N GLU A 209 -0.20 19.15 32.29
CA GLU A 209 0.75 20.27 32.39
C GLU A 209 0.04 21.63 32.43
N LEU A 210 -0.88 21.86 31.47
CA LEU A 210 -1.65 23.09 31.42
C LEU A 210 -2.49 23.34 32.69
N LYS A 211 -3.06 22.29 33.28
CA LYS A 211 -3.77 22.40 34.56
C LYS A 211 -2.85 22.80 35.70
N LEU A 212 -1.62 22.32 35.74
CA LEU A 212 -0.64 22.71 36.73
C LEU A 212 -0.23 24.17 36.58
N GLU A 213 0.05 24.62 35.36
CA GLU A 213 0.37 26.03 35.06
C GLU A 213 -0.79 26.97 35.38
N PHE A 214 -2.01 26.57 34.98
CA PHE A 214 -3.20 27.33 35.33
C PHE A 214 -3.37 27.52 36.85
N ASN A 215 -3.21 26.44 37.62
CA ASN A 215 -3.32 26.49 39.07
C ASN A 215 -2.23 27.39 39.70
N LYS A 216 -0.99 27.32 39.20
CA LYS A 216 0.11 28.20 39.64
C LYS A 216 -0.20 29.68 39.32
N ALA A 217 -0.65 29.97 38.10
CA ALA A 217 -1.01 31.34 37.70
C ALA A 217 -2.18 31.86 38.51
N ARG A 218 -3.20 31.04 38.75
CA ARG A 218 -4.34 31.41 39.61
C ARG A 218 -3.90 31.74 41.04
N GLN A 219 -3.03 30.90 41.64
CA GLN A 219 -2.50 31.14 42.99
C GLN A 219 -1.68 32.44 43.03
N ALA A 220 -0.83 32.68 42.04
CA ALA A 220 -0.06 33.91 41.94
C ALA A 220 -1.00 35.15 41.83
N ALA A 221 -2.04 35.10 41.00
CA ALA A 221 -3.00 36.20 40.88
C ALA A 221 -3.72 36.48 42.18
N ILE A 222 -4.23 35.44 42.84
CA ILE A 222 -4.89 35.57 44.16
C ILE A 222 -3.93 36.18 45.21
N THR A 223 -2.67 35.73 45.21
CA THR A 223 -1.66 36.27 46.16
C THR A 223 -1.37 37.75 45.88
N THR A 224 -1.27 38.13 44.61
CA THR A 224 -1.05 39.55 44.21
C THR A 224 -2.24 40.41 44.63
N GLU A 225 -3.47 39.98 44.36
CA GLU A 225 -4.69 40.70 44.81
C GLU A 225 -4.75 40.85 46.34
N MET A 226 -4.38 39.80 47.10
CA MET A 226 -4.33 39.87 48.54
C MET A 226 -3.29 40.89 49.04
N LEU A 227 -2.09 40.90 48.42
CA LEU A 227 -1.02 41.85 48.77
C LEU A 227 -1.42 43.28 48.45
N GLU A 228 -2.11 43.51 47.34
CA GLU A 228 -2.65 44.82 46.98
C GLU A 228 -3.69 45.31 47.98
N ILE A 229 -4.61 44.43 48.42
CA ILE A 229 -5.62 44.77 49.44
C ILE A 229 -4.97 45.10 50.79
N VAL A 230 -4.00 44.25 51.24
CA VAL A 230 -3.32 44.50 52.52
C VAL A 230 -2.49 45.78 52.46
N GLY A 231 -1.72 45.99 51.38
CA GLY A 231 -0.93 47.21 51.21
C GLY A 231 -1.79 48.49 51.12
N GLY A 232 -2.95 48.39 50.45
CA GLY A 232 -3.92 49.46 50.40
C GLY A 232 -4.57 49.77 51.78
N ALA A 233 -4.84 48.73 52.58
CA ALA A 233 -5.37 48.93 53.94
C ALA A 233 -4.32 49.54 54.89
N GLU A 234 -3.06 49.13 54.78
CA GLU A 234 -1.95 49.68 55.59
C GLU A 234 -1.65 51.14 55.27
N ALA A 235 -1.77 51.54 54.01
CA ALA A 235 -1.65 52.96 53.57
C ALA A 235 -2.79 53.84 54.03
N LEU A 236 -3.89 53.35 54.53
CA LEU A 236 -5.03 54.13 55.07
C LEU A 236 -4.97 54.22 56.58
N VAL A 237 -4.05 53.58 57.29
CA VAL A 237 -3.90 53.58 58.75
C VAL A 237 -2.82 54.61 59.21
N ASP A 238 -1.95 55.06 58.30
CA ASP A 238 -1.02 56.14 58.48
C ASP A 238 -1.69 57.50 58.08
#